data_cda001fc50282e5fd4daa80825c5af25
#
_entry.id   cda001fc50282e5fd4daa80825c5af25
#
_cell.length_a   1.000
_cell.length_b   1.000
_cell.length_c   1.000
_cell.angle_alpha   90.00
_cell.angle_beta   90.00
_cell.angle_gamma   90.00
#
_symmetry.space_group_name_H-M   'P 1'
#
loop_
_entity.id
_entity.type
_entity.pdbx_description
1 polymer ?
#
loop_
_entity_poly.entity_id
_entity_poly.type
_entity_poly.pdbx_seq_one_letter_code
_entity_poly.pdbx_strand_id
1 'polypeptide(L)'
;YPGFSLLKVAELNQHDAELAKKIGADHSSRETIKEFGDHRIRLLLRDGDGAPESHANDIDFVVVHSGQGTLVLGGTLSGARTGPGGETTGGVLQGGERYALAPGDIIHIPAAVPHAFLPAKGKHLTYVLLKIPAVYPASQTPGRGGQRGRGTGSTTTQPGRD
;
A
#
# COMPACT_ATOMS: atom_id res chain seq x y z
N TYR A 1 29.40 3.74 -10.02
CA TYR A 1 28.50 3.02 -10.92
C TYR A 1 27.30 3.91 -11.23
N PRO A 2 26.96 4.14 -12.50
CA PRO A 2 25.74 4.86 -12.86
C PRO A 2 24.51 4.21 -12.19
N GLY A 3 23.60 5.05 -11.63
CA GLY A 3 22.40 4.58 -10.97
C GLY A 3 22.58 4.05 -9.53
N PHE A 4 23.81 3.93 -9.04
CA PHE A 4 24.04 3.56 -7.63
C PHE A 4 23.60 4.66 -6.68
N SER A 5 22.90 4.27 -5.60
CA SER A 5 22.56 5.16 -4.49
C SER A 5 22.69 4.42 -3.16
N LEU A 6 23.26 5.08 -2.18
CA LEU A 6 23.35 4.61 -0.79
C LEU A 6 22.77 5.70 0.10
N LEU A 7 21.67 5.39 0.75
CA LEU A 7 21.04 6.26 1.74
C LEU A 7 21.38 5.75 3.13
N LYS A 8 22.18 6.49 3.85
CA LYS A 8 22.55 6.14 5.22
C LYS A 8 21.45 6.54 6.19
N VAL A 9 21.31 5.80 7.28
CA VAL A 9 20.31 6.10 8.34
C VAL A 9 20.46 7.55 8.85
N ALA A 10 21.68 8.03 9.02
CA ALA A 10 21.92 9.42 9.46
C ALA A 10 21.37 10.46 8.46
N GLU A 11 21.46 10.18 7.16
CA GLU A 11 20.88 11.01 6.10
C GLU A 11 19.35 10.97 6.13
N LEU A 12 18.77 9.77 6.25
CA LEU A 12 17.32 9.62 6.39
C LEU A 12 16.78 10.32 7.64
N ASN A 13 17.51 10.32 8.76
CA ASN A 13 17.13 11.06 9.98
C ASN A 13 17.10 12.58 9.74
N GLN A 14 18.01 13.12 8.92
CA GLN A 14 17.99 14.55 8.56
C GLN A 14 16.77 14.88 7.69
N HIS A 15 16.48 14.07 6.68
CA HIS A 15 15.29 14.22 5.86
C HIS A 15 13.99 14.12 6.68
N ASP A 16 13.90 13.16 7.60
CA ASP A 16 12.76 13.00 8.50
C ASP A 16 12.53 14.26 9.35
N ALA A 17 13.58 14.79 9.95
CA ALA A 17 13.51 16.04 10.73
C ALA A 17 13.07 17.26 9.89
N GLU A 18 13.46 17.32 8.62
CA GLU A 18 13.02 18.39 7.71
C GLU A 18 11.57 18.21 7.25
N LEU A 19 11.12 16.96 7.04
CA LEU A 19 9.72 16.67 6.72
C LEU A 19 8.79 17.01 7.88
N ALA A 20 9.21 16.79 9.12
CA ALA A 20 8.42 17.13 10.31
C ALA A 20 8.09 18.63 10.41
N LYS A 21 8.93 19.50 9.81
CA LYS A 21 8.69 20.95 9.74
C LYS A 21 7.74 21.37 8.62
N LYS A 22 7.40 20.47 7.71
CA LYS A 22 6.67 20.77 6.46
C LYS A 22 5.34 20.03 6.36
N ILE A 23 4.81 19.52 7.48
CA ILE A 23 3.54 18.79 7.48
C ILE A 23 2.42 19.69 6.99
N GLY A 24 1.69 19.21 5.98
CA GLY A 24 0.56 19.90 5.39
C GLY A 24 -0.76 19.67 6.12
N ALA A 25 -1.81 20.28 5.61
CA ALA A 25 -3.18 20.12 6.15
C ALA A 25 -3.74 18.70 6.01
N ASP A 26 -3.14 17.87 5.17
CA ASP A 26 -3.43 16.45 5.00
C ASP A 26 -2.67 15.55 5.98
N HIS A 27 -2.06 16.15 7.00
CA HIS A 27 -1.27 15.46 8.00
C HIS A 27 -0.12 14.63 7.42
N SER A 28 0.46 15.10 6.33
CA SER A 28 1.61 14.45 5.71
C SER A 28 2.61 15.45 5.16
N SER A 29 3.83 14.98 5.02
CA SER A 29 4.87 15.60 4.21
C SER A 29 5.66 14.54 3.46
N ARG A 30 6.23 14.89 2.32
CA ARG A 30 6.93 13.92 1.48
C ARG A 30 7.96 14.61 0.60
N GLU A 31 9.01 13.86 0.29
CA GLU A 31 9.99 14.28 -0.71
C GLU A 31 10.47 13.09 -1.54
N THR A 32 10.91 13.38 -2.75
CA THR A 32 11.63 12.41 -3.58
C THR A 32 13.12 12.60 -3.31
N ILE A 33 13.75 11.59 -2.70
CA ILE A 33 15.18 11.61 -2.38
C ILE A 33 16.01 11.28 -3.61
N LYS A 34 15.59 10.27 -4.38
CA LYS A 34 16.25 9.82 -5.62
C LYS A 34 15.21 9.46 -6.67
N GLU A 35 15.57 9.74 -7.92
CA GLU A 35 14.76 9.39 -9.08
C GLU A 35 15.60 8.61 -10.09
N PHE A 36 15.02 7.49 -10.59
CA PHE A 36 15.62 6.57 -11.52
C PHE A 36 14.59 6.31 -12.61
N GLY A 37 14.71 6.70 -13.76
CA GLY A 37 13.81 6.59 -14.91
C GLY A 37 12.44 5.91 -14.76
N ASP A 38 12.40 4.71 -14.20
CA ASP A 38 11.21 3.87 -14.01
C ASP A 38 10.68 3.85 -12.56
N HIS A 39 11.49 4.24 -11.58
CA HIS A 39 11.09 4.28 -10.18
C HIS A 39 11.77 5.42 -9.41
N ARG A 40 11.32 5.68 -8.19
CA ARG A 40 11.89 6.71 -7.32
C ARG A 40 11.84 6.25 -5.85
N ILE A 41 12.83 6.72 -5.09
CA ILE A 41 12.85 6.56 -3.64
C ILE A 41 12.27 7.82 -3.03
N ARG A 42 11.20 7.67 -2.28
CA ARG A 42 10.54 8.74 -1.51
C ARG A 42 10.67 8.51 -0.03
N LEU A 43 10.68 9.59 0.73
CA LEU A 43 10.42 9.55 2.16
C LEU A 43 9.08 10.24 2.42
N LEU A 44 8.22 9.59 3.20
CA LEU A 44 6.93 10.11 3.61
C LEU A 44 6.85 10.11 5.13
N LEU A 45 6.38 11.22 5.69
CA LEU A 45 6.05 11.38 7.10
C LEU A 45 4.58 11.67 7.23
N ARG A 46 3.92 11.01 8.18
CA ARG A 46 2.52 11.27 8.57
C ARG A 46 2.43 11.47 10.09
N ASP A 47 1.64 12.45 10.53
CA ASP A 47 1.27 12.67 11.93
C ASP A 47 -0.26 12.53 12.18
N GLY A 48 -0.98 12.15 11.14
CA GLY A 48 -2.41 11.83 11.17
C GLY A 48 -2.76 10.76 10.14
N ASP A 49 -3.98 10.24 10.22
CA ASP A 49 -4.44 9.13 9.39
C ASP A 49 -4.32 9.46 7.90
N GLY A 50 -3.64 8.58 7.19
CA GLY A 50 -3.56 8.65 5.75
C GLY A 50 -4.90 8.34 5.08
N ALA A 51 -5.23 9.06 4.01
CA ALA A 51 -6.34 8.68 3.16
C ALA A 51 -6.09 7.25 2.63
N PRO A 52 -7.11 6.38 2.63
CA PRO A 52 -6.95 5.07 2.03
C PRO A 52 -6.73 5.18 0.52
N GLU A 53 -5.92 4.27 0.00
CA GLU A 53 -5.50 4.28 -1.40
C GLU A 53 -5.34 2.87 -1.98
N SER A 54 -5.31 2.77 -3.30
CA SER A 54 -4.87 1.59 -4.03
C SER A 54 -4.29 1.99 -5.39
N HIS A 55 -3.32 1.23 -5.88
CA HIS A 55 -2.61 1.52 -7.13
C HIS A 55 -2.84 0.38 -8.10
N ALA A 56 -3.52 0.66 -9.22
CA ALA A 56 -3.88 -0.40 -10.17
C ALA A 56 -2.66 -1.08 -10.81
N ASN A 57 -1.59 -0.31 -11.01
CA ASN A 57 -0.44 -0.73 -11.82
C ASN A 57 0.90 -0.73 -11.06
N ASP A 58 0.89 -0.37 -9.78
CA ASP A 58 2.11 -0.27 -8.99
C ASP A 58 2.04 -1.11 -7.72
N ILE A 59 3.17 -1.65 -7.36
CA ILE A 59 3.45 -2.27 -6.07
C ILE A 59 4.05 -1.20 -5.17
N ASP A 60 3.63 -1.14 -3.91
CA ASP A 60 4.32 -0.36 -2.91
C ASP A 60 5.31 -1.25 -2.14
N PHE A 61 6.58 -0.91 -2.24
CA PHE A 61 7.62 -1.46 -1.37
C PHE A 61 7.98 -0.42 -0.32
N VAL A 62 7.76 -0.76 0.95
CA VAL A 62 7.87 0.17 2.07
C VAL A 62 8.85 -0.36 3.11
N VAL A 63 9.69 0.54 3.63
CA VAL A 63 10.54 0.30 4.80
C VAL A 63 10.22 1.34 5.85
N VAL A 64 9.73 0.92 7.00
CA VAL A 64 9.44 1.85 8.12
C VAL A 64 10.77 2.38 8.66
N HIS A 65 10.92 3.72 8.63
CA HIS A 65 12.13 4.40 9.08
C HIS A 65 12.03 4.81 10.55
N SER A 66 10.96 5.48 10.94
CA SER A 66 10.77 5.98 12.30
C SER A 66 9.30 6.04 12.70
N GLY A 67 9.06 6.20 13.99
CA GLY A 67 7.71 6.32 14.55
C GLY A 67 7.00 4.99 14.72
N GLN A 68 5.68 5.04 14.86
CA GLN A 68 4.81 3.88 15.09
C GLN A 68 3.45 4.09 14.44
N GLY A 69 2.82 3.02 13.98
CA GLY A 69 1.52 3.10 13.34
C GLY A 69 0.89 1.74 13.08
N THR A 70 -0.11 1.76 12.24
CA THR A 70 -0.83 0.57 11.77
C THR A 70 -0.99 0.66 10.26
N LEU A 71 -0.67 -0.42 9.54
CA LEU A 71 -1.13 -0.63 8.19
C LEU A 71 -2.49 -1.33 8.22
N VAL A 72 -3.48 -0.77 7.55
CA VAL A 72 -4.73 -1.48 7.20
C VAL A 72 -4.58 -1.95 5.77
N LEU A 73 -4.72 -3.26 5.53
CA LEU A 73 -4.48 -3.90 4.24
C LEU A 73 -5.68 -4.71 3.78
N GLY A 74 -6.10 -4.55 2.52
CA GLY A 74 -7.27 -5.22 1.96
C GLY A 74 -8.58 -4.52 2.35
N GLY A 75 -9.68 -5.28 2.33
CA GLY A 75 -11.01 -4.72 2.55
C GLY A 75 -11.62 -4.11 1.29
N THR A 76 -12.63 -3.26 1.48
CA THR A 76 -13.37 -2.60 0.39
C THR A 76 -13.22 -1.10 0.49
N LEU A 77 -12.70 -0.48 -0.57
CA LEU A 77 -12.58 0.96 -0.69
C LEU A 77 -13.82 1.51 -1.41
N SER A 78 -14.60 2.36 -0.73
CA SER A 78 -15.82 2.94 -1.26
C SER A 78 -15.80 4.47 -1.23
N GLY A 79 -16.37 5.12 -2.24
CA GLY A 79 -16.39 6.58 -2.37
C GLY A 79 -15.03 7.21 -2.73
N ALA A 80 -14.04 6.40 -3.05
CA ALA A 80 -12.74 6.85 -3.51
C ALA A 80 -12.80 7.41 -4.95
N ARG A 81 -11.79 8.18 -5.32
CA ARG A 81 -11.63 8.74 -6.67
C ARG A 81 -10.42 8.11 -7.35
N THR A 82 -10.62 7.65 -8.57
CA THR A 82 -9.52 7.15 -9.41
C THR A 82 -9.02 8.27 -10.31
N GLY A 83 -7.74 8.56 -10.19
CA GLY A 83 -7.01 9.53 -11.00
C GLY A 83 -6.20 8.89 -12.13
N PRO A 84 -5.36 9.68 -12.80
CA PRO A 84 -4.44 9.19 -13.83
C PRO A 84 -3.54 8.06 -13.31
N GLY A 85 -3.17 7.12 -14.19
CA GLY A 85 -2.29 6.00 -13.82
C GLY A 85 -2.95 4.90 -12.96
N GLY A 86 -4.27 5.01 -12.66
CA GLY A 86 -4.97 4.04 -11.84
C GLY A 86 -4.76 4.24 -10.33
N GLU A 87 -4.30 5.41 -9.93
CA GLU A 87 -4.24 5.84 -8.52
C GLU A 87 -5.65 6.07 -8.00
N THR A 88 -6.08 5.29 -7.04
CA THR A 88 -7.39 5.43 -6.38
C THR A 88 -7.15 5.86 -4.94
N THR A 89 -7.75 6.99 -4.52
CA THR A 89 -7.50 7.57 -3.19
C THR A 89 -8.74 8.20 -2.58
N GLY A 90 -8.77 8.29 -1.26
CA GLY A 90 -9.86 8.86 -0.48
C GLY A 90 -10.98 7.86 -0.20
N GLY A 91 -12.16 8.39 0.16
CA GLY A 91 -13.28 7.53 0.54
C GLY A 91 -13.10 6.85 1.89
N VAL A 92 -13.73 5.69 2.04
CA VAL A 92 -13.72 4.90 3.27
C VAL A 92 -13.24 3.49 2.97
N LEU A 93 -12.25 3.01 3.72
CA LEU A 93 -11.80 1.63 3.71
C LEU A 93 -12.55 0.84 4.78
N GLN A 94 -13.37 -0.11 4.37
CA GLN A 94 -14.14 -0.98 5.26
C GLN A 94 -13.52 -2.37 5.34
N GLY A 95 -13.34 -2.87 6.55
CA GLY A 95 -12.66 -4.16 6.77
C GLY A 95 -11.15 -4.03 6.57
N GLY A 96 -10.54 -5.12 6.08
CA GLY A 96 -9.09 -5.25 5.97
C GLY A 96 -8.44 -5.77 7.26
N GLU A 97 -7.22 -6.24 7.10
CA GLU A 97 -6.39 -6.70 8.21
C GLU A 97 -5.53 -5.56 8.74
N ARG A 98 -5.22 -5.60 10.03
CA ARG A 98 -4.46 -4.54 10.71
C ARG A 98 -3.12 -5.08 11.19
N TYR A 99 -2.05 -4.45 10.75
CA TYR A 99 -0.68 -4.80 11.11
C TYR A 99 -0.04 -3.64 11.86
N ALA A 100 0.42 -3.87 13.09
CA ALA A 100 1.22 -2.90 13.82
C ALA A 100 2.57 -2.71 13.13
N LEU A 101 3.02 -1.46 13.01
CA LEU A 101 4.26 -1.08 12.34
C LEU A 101 5.26 -0.48 13.32
N ALA A 102 6.52 -0.88 13.15
CA ALA A 102 7.67 -0.38 13.89
C ALA A 102 8.88 -0.15 12.96
N PRO A 103 9.85 0.68 13.36
CA PRO A 103 11.06 0.91 12.57
C PRO A 103 11.79 -0.39 12.21
N GLY A 104 12.15 -0.52 10.94
CA GLY A 104 12.78 -1.69 10.36
C GLY A 104 11.83 -2.69 9.69
N ASP A 105 10.50 -2.53 9.86
CA ASP A 105 9.55 -3.38 9.15
C ASP A 105 9.62 -3.13 7.64
N ILE A 106 9.56 -4.22 6.88
CA ILE A 106 9.57 -4.22 5.41
C ILE A 106 8.21 -4.73 4.93
N ILE A 107 7.60 -3.98 4.04
CA ILE A 107 6.24 -4.25 3.58
C ILE A 107 6.24 -4.29 2.06
N HIS A 108 5.56 -5.27 1.50
CA HIS A 108 5.26 -5.37 0.08
C HIS A 108 3.74 -5.37 -0.09
N ILE A 109 3.19 -4.32 -0.69
CA ILE A 109 1.76 -4.20 -0.98
C ILE A 109 1.56 -4.47 -2.47
N PRO A 110 0.86 -5.56 -2.85
CA PRO A 110 0.60 -5.86 -4.25
C PRO A 110 -0.27 -4.77 -4.91
N ALA A 111 -0.15 -4.63 -6.21
CA ALA A 111 -1.02 -3.74 -6.96
C ALA A 111 -2.50 -4.08 -6.76
N ALA A 112 -3.35 -3.07 -6.85
CA ALA A 112 -4.80 -3.12 -6.68
C ALA A 112 -5.30 -3.52 -5.27
N VAL A 113 -4.41 -3.66 -4.28
CA VAL A 113 -4.81 -3.93 -2.89
C VAL A 113 -5.07 -2.61 -2.16
N PRO A 114 -6.29 -2.36 -1.65
CA PRO A 114 -6.58 -1.18 -0.83
C PRO A 114 -5.78 -1.20 0.46
N HIS A 115 -5.28 -0.03 0.85
CA HIS A 115 -4.50 0.09 2.08
C HIS A 115 -4.55 1.51 2.65
N ALA A 116 -4.20 1.63 3.94
CA ALA A 116 -4.04 2.91 4.63
C ALA A 116 -2.96 2.81 5.70
N PHE A 117 -2.14 3.85 5.82
CA PHE A 117 -1.17 4.01 6.89
C PHE A 117 -1.71 4.96 7.95
N LEU A 118 -1.82 4.47 9.19
CA LEU A 118 -2.41 5.17 10.32
C LEU A 118 -1.35 5.31 11.42
N PRO A 119 -0.77 6.50 11.63
CA PRO A 119 0.14 6.73 12.74
C PRO A 119 -0.53 6.42 14.09
N ALA A 120 0.21 5.96 15.07
CA ALA A 120 -0.31 5.80 16.43
C ALA A 120 -0.66 7.18 17.00
N LYS A 121 -1.71 7.24 17.82
CA LYS A 121 -2.22 8.50 18.37
C LYS A 121 -1.11 9.34 19.03
N GLY A 122 -0.98 10.58 18.58
CA GLY A 122 0.03 11.52 19.07
C GLY A 122 1.48 11.14 18.68
N LYS A 123 1.64 10.26 17.71
CA LYS A 123 2.94 9.85 17.13
C LYS A 123 2.98 10.20 15.65
N HIS A 124 4.15 10.08 15.07
CA HIS A 124 4.34 10.08 13.63
C HIS A 124 4.69 8.68 13.12
N LEU A 125 4.60 8.51 11.83
CA LEU A 125 5.08 7.32 11.10
C LEU A 125 5.81 7.81 9.87
N THR A 126 7.10 7.52 9.78
CA THR A 126 7.93 7.86 8.61
C THR A 126 8.41 6.59 7.94
N TYR A 127 8.31 6.54 6.63
CA TYR A 127 8.70 5.37 5.86
C TYR A 127 9.29 5.75 4.50
N VAL A 128 10.24 4.92 4.07
CA VAL A 128 10.75 4.93 2.71
C VAL A 128 9.76 4.19 1.83
N LEU A 129 9.39 4.77 0.69
CA LEU A 129 8.47 4.20 -0.29
C LEU A 129 9.11 4.15 -1.67
N LEU A 130 9.05 2.97 -2.28
CA LEU A 130 9.28 2.77 -3.71
C LEU A 130 7.99 2.29 -4.36
N LYS A 131 7.52 3.01 -5.37
CA LYS A 131 6.48 2.50 -6.28
C LYS A 131 7.16 1.80 -7.44
N ILE A 132 6.84 0.53 -7.62
CA ILE A 132 7.45 -0.34 -8.63
C ILE A 132 6.34 -0.80 -9.58
N PRO A 133 6.47 -0.58 -10.91
CA PRO A 133 5.47 -1.06 -11.86
C PRO A 133 5.22 -2.56 -11.69
N ALA A 134 3.95 -2.93 -11.55
CA ALA A 134 3.53 -4.32 -11.40
C ALA A 134 3.52 -4.99 -12.77
N VAL A 135 4.57 -5.77 -13.06
CA VAL A 135 4.60 -6.64 -14.24
C VAL A 135 4.20 -8.04 -13.80
N TYR A 136 2.91 -8.37 -13.89
CA TYR A 136 2.45 -9.73 -13.65
C TYR A 136 2.54 -10.55 -14.93
N PRO A 137 3.18 -11.74 -14.90
CA PRO A 137 3.00 -12.72 -15.99
C PRO A 137 1.50 -13.00 -16.15
N ALA A 138 1.02 -13.19 -17.36
CA ALA A 138 -0.40 -13.40 -17.67
C ALA A 138 -1.07 -14.50 -16.83
N SER A 139 -0.28 -15.46 -16.30
CA SER A 139 -0.72 -16.55 -15.42
C SER A 139 -0.92 -16.14 -13.94
N GLN A 140 -0.50 -14.95 -13.54
CA GLN A 140 -0.54 -14.49 -12.15
C GLN A 140 -1.38 -13.21 -11.95
N THR A 141 -2.17 -12.82 -12.94
CA THR A 141 -3.10 -11.71 -12.77
C THR A 141 -4.04 -12.03 -11.59
N PRO A 142 -4.09 -11.24 -10.51
CA PRO A 142 -5.02 -11.48 -9.41
C PRO A 142 -6.43 -11.52 -9.98
N GLY A 143 -7.07 -12.69 -9.94
CA GLY A 143 -8.41 -12.86 -10.46
C GLY A 143 -9.35 -11.89 -9.77
N ARG A 144 -10.09 -11.08 -10.53
CA ARG A 144 -11.31 -10.44 -10.04
C ARG A 144 -12.10 -11.53 -9.31
N GLY A 145 -12.36 -11.32 -8.01
CA GLY A 145 -13.09 -12.26 -7.18
C GLY A 145 -14.36 -12.72 -7.85
N GLY A 146 -14.29 -13.87 -8.54
CA GLY A 146 -15.41 -14.53 -9.16
C GLY A 146 -16.28 -15.09 -8.05
N GLN A 147 -17.45 -14.52 -7.92
CA GLN A 147 -18.57 -15.04 -7.16
C GLN A 147 -18.74 -16.51 -7.50
N ARG A 148 -18.36 -17.41 -6.58
CA ARG A 148 -18.65 -18.84 -6.73
C ARG A 148 -20.16 -19.00 -6.70
N GLY A 149 -20.76 -19.17 -7.87
CA GLY A 149 -22.14 -19.60 -8.01
C GLY A 149 -22.32 -20.94 -7.31
N ARG A 150 -23.25 -20.99 -6.38
CA ARG A 150 -23.74 -22.26 -5.81
C ARG A 150 -24.34 -23.07 -6.95
N GLY A 151 -23.66 -24.13 -7.37
CA GLY A 151 -24.22 -25.16 -8.21
C GLY A 151 -25.25 -25.94 -7.41
N THR A 152 -26.49 -25.84 -7.83
CA THR A 152 -27.59 -26.72 -7.37
C THR A 152 -27.29 -28.15 -7.77
N GLY A 153 -27.09 -29.02 -6.80
CA GLY A 153 -26.91 -30.44 -7.02
C GLY A 153 -28.17 -31.05 -7.62
N SER A 154 -28.03 -31.61 -8.82
CA SER A 154 -29.01 -32.49 -9.42
C SER A 154 -28.79 -33.91 -8.87
N THR A 155 -29.74 -34.38 -8.09
CA THR A 155 -29.84 -35.79 -7.68
C THR A 155 -30.26 -36.64 -8.87
N THR A 156 -29.36 -37.43 -9.41
CA THR A 156 -29.70 -38.46 -10.39
C THR A 156 -29.97 -39.76 -9.62
N THR A 157 -31.21 -40.15 -9.60
CA THR A 157 -31.70 -41.45 -9.12
C THR A 157 -31.28 -42.52 -10.11
N GLN A 158 -30.58 -43.54 -9.67
CA GLN A 158 -30.24 -44.72 -10.45
C GLN A 158 -31.35 -45.75 -10.30
N PRO A 159 -31.87 -46.35 -11.39
CA PRO A 159 -32.86 -47.45 -11.29
C PRO A 159 -32.17 -48.77 -10.98
N GLY A 160 -32.82 -49.59 -10.14
CA GLY A 160 -32.38 -50.90 -9.74
C GLY A 160 -32.34 -51.89 -10.90
N ARG A 161 -31.47 -52.88 -10.75
CA ARG A 161 -31.53 -54.15 -11.48
C ARG A 161 -31.73 -55.29 -10.49
N ASP A 162 -32.60 -56.11 -10.89
CA ASP A 162 -33.01 -57.45 -10.34
C ASP A 162 -31.89 -58.32 -9.77
#